data_d9bb9a6f1749592fe106ac0c444dc669
#
_entry.id   d9bb9a6f1749592fe106ac0c444dc669
#
_cell.length_a   1.000
_cell.length_b   1.000
_cell.length_c   1.000
_cell.angle_alpha   90.00
_cell.angle_beta   90.00
_cell.angle_gamma   90.00
#
_symmetry.space_group_name_H-M   'P 1'
#
loop_
_entity.id
_entity.type
_entity.pdbx_description
1 polymer ?
#
loop_
_entity_poly.entity_id
_entity_poly.type
_entity_poly.pdbx_seq_one_letter_code
_entity_poly.pdbx_strand_id
1 'polypeptide(L)'
;MYLHRPRLLRALQEGLPEGVLVHAPAGFGKTLLLKSFAEAKGLPYRRDWSPEPGCYDLRKPPPEVLPGQVVAARQARLPALHRLGPEDLAFTPEEVGELARRLGKRELAGPVHALFGGWPHLTRKALERGEAAWTPELRAFLEGLLPPLDLRPFLLPLPEAAFRQVEDMVLKFAPNGVSYVGDGELARICKIAHNVMLGVVI
;
A
#
# COMPACT_ATOMS: atom_id res chain seq x y z
N MET A 1 -17.31 -4.84 3.11
CA MET A 1 -17.69 -4.56 1.69
C MET A 1 -16.44 -4.59 0.84
N TYR A 2 -16.43 -5.35 -0.27
CA TYR A 2 -15.33 -5.43 -1.24
C TYR A 2 -15.65 -4.56 -2.46
N LEU A 3 -14.68 -3.75 -2.88
CA LEU A 3 -14.77 -3.00 -4.13
C LEU A 3 -14.14 -3.83 -5.25
N HIS A 4 -14.95 -4.18 -6.25
CA HIS A 4 -14.45 -4.86 -7.45
C HIS A 4 -13.55 -3.90 -8.24
N ARG A 5 -12.35 -4.35 -8.61
CA ARG A 5 -11.30 -3.54 -9.24
C ARG A 5 -10.84 -4.16 -10.56
N PRO A 6 -11.63 -4.02 -11.64
CA PRO A 6 -11.37 -4.69 -12.92
C PRO A 6 -9.99 -4.38 -13.51
N ARG A 7 -9.49 -3.15 -13.31
CA ARG A 7 -8.17 -2.74 -13.80
C ARG A 7 -7.05 -3.60 -13.23
N LEU A 8 -7.11 -3.94 -11.93
CA LEU A 8 -6.09 -4.78 -11.29
C LEU A 8 -6.21 -6.24 -11.74
N LEU A 9 -7.43 -6.76 -11.86
CA LEU A 9 -7.63 -8.13 -12.36
C LEU A 9 -7.11 -8.28 -13.78
N ARG A 10 -7.29 -7.25 -14.62
CA ARG A 10 -6.74 -7.22 -15.99
C ARG A 10 -5.22 -7.20 -15.97
N ALA A 11 -4.60 -6.31 -15.19
CA ALA A 11 -3.15 -6.23 -15.06
C ALA A 11 -2.53 -7.55 -14.56
N LEU A 12 -3.17 -8.23 -13.58
CA LEU A 12 -2.75 -9.56 -13.14
C LEU A 12 -2.87 -10.61 -14.26
N GLN A 13 -3.92 -10.54 -15.07
CA GLN A 13 -4.10 -11.48 -16.18
C GLN A 13 -3.07 -11.29 -17.28
N GLU A 14 -2.77 -10.05 -17.64
CA GLU A 14 -1.78 -9.70 -18.66
C GLU A 14 -0.37 -10.16 -18.24
N GLY A 15 0.00 -9.98 -16.97
CA GLY A 15 1.30 -10.39 -16.46
C GLY A 15 1.42 -11.87 -16.06
N LEU A 16 0.31 -12.59 -15.94
CA LEU A 16 0.32 -13.98 -15.45
C LEU A 16 1.24 -14.94 -16.23
N PRO A 17 1.34 -14.85 -17.57
CA PRO A 17 2.22 -15.74 -18.33
C PRO A 17 3.71 -15.64 -17.94
N GLU A 18 4.15 -14.49 -17.44
CA GLU A 18 5.53 -14.24 -17.06
C GLU A 18 5.75 -14.25 -15.54
N GLY A 19 4.64 -14.25 -14.78
CA GLY A 19 4.64 -14.14 -13.34
C GLY A 19 4.52 -12.71 -12.83
N VAL A 20 3.67 -12.48 -11.84
CA VAL A 20 3.36 -11.14 -11.30
C VAL A 20 3.77 -11.03 -9.84
N LEU A 21 4.54 -9.99 -9.52
CA LEU A 21 4.81 -9.58 -8.14
C LEU A 21 3.89 -8.44 -7.74
N VAL A 22 3.07 -8.66 -6.71
CA VAL A 22 2.21 -7.65 -6.08
C VAL A 22 2.85 -7.24 -4.76
N HIS A 23 3.45 -6.05 -4.72
CA HIS A 23 4.16 -5.60 -3.53
C HIS A 23 3.62 -4.28 -3.00
N ALA A 24 3.32 -4.24 -1.72
CA ALA A 24 2.92 -3.01 -1.02
C ALA A 24 2.94 -3.23 0.50
N PRO A 25 2.94 -2.17 1.30
CA PRO A 25 2.68 -2.25 2.73
C PRO A 25 1.37 -2.96 3.07
N ALA A 26 1.13 -3.25 4.35
CA ALA A 26 -0.17 -3.77 4.77
C ALA A 26 -1.28 -2.74 4.50
N GLY A 27 -2.53 -3.20 4.37
CA GLY A 27 -3.67 -2.32 4.12
C GLY A 27 -3.93 -1.97 2.65
N PHE A 28 -3.10 -2.43 1.71
CA PHE A 28 -3.31 -2.21 0.26
C PHE A 28 -4.24 -3.22 -0.42
N GLY A 29 -4.81 -4.16 0.34
CA GLY A 29 -5.80 -5.09 -0.19
C GLY A 29 -5.23 -6.26 -0.99
N LYS A 30 -3.92 -6.55 -0.93
CA LYS A 30 -3.27 -7.64 -1.67
C LYS A 30 -3.97 -8.99 -1.51
N THR A 31 -4.23 -9.39 -0.26
CA THR A 31 -4.92 -10.65 0.06
C THR A 31 -6.28 -10.78 -0.63
N LEU A 32 -7.07 -9.71 -0.61
CA LEU A 32 -8.38 -9.70 -1.25
C LEU A 32 -8.27 -9.75 -2.77
N LEU A 33 -7.32 -9.02 -3.34
CA LEU A 33 -7.05 -9.02 -4.78
C LEU A 33 -6.65 -10.43 -5.26
N LEU A 34 -5.70 -11.08 -4.57
CA LEU A 34 -5.26 -12.43 -4.93
C LEU A 34 -6.38 -13.46 -4.81
N LYS A 35 -7.18 -13.40 -3.76
CA LYS A 35 -8.34 -14.30 -3.61
C LYS A 35 -9.35 -14.13 -4.73
N SER A 36 -9.71 -12.88 -5.04
CA SER A 36 -10.65 -12.59 -6.14
C SER A 36 -10.10 -13.03 -7.50
N PHE A 37 -8.81 -12.85 -7.73
CA PHE A 37 -8.18 -13.29 -8.97
C PHE A 37 -8.09 -14.80 -9.06
N ALA A 38 -7.69 -15.49 -7.97
CA ALA A 38 -7.63 -16.94 -7.89
C ALA A 38 -9.01 -17.59 -8.18
N GLU A 39 -10.05 -17.05 -7.56
CA GLU A 39 -11.43 -17.50 -7.78
C GLU A 39 -11.86 -17.29 -9.24
N ALA A 40 -11.64 -16.09 -9.80
CA ALA A 40 -12.00 -15.76 -11.17
C ALA A 40 -11.27 -16.62 -12.23
N LYS A 41 -10.08 -17.15 -11.92
CA LYS A 41 -9.25 -17.94 -12.84
C LYS A 41 -9.21 -19.43 -12.52
N GLY A 42 -9.86 -19.88 -11.45
CA GLY A 42 -9.78 -21.26 -10.99
C GLY A 42 -8.36 -21.66 -10.53
N LEU A 43 -7.56 -20.69 -10.09
CA LEU A 43 -6.20 -20.91 -9.60
C LEU A 43 -6.19 -21.22 -8.09
N PRO A 44 -5.27 -22.03 -7.59
CA PRO A 44 -5.12 -22.25 -6.17
C PRO A 44 -4.64 -20.95 -5.46
N TYR A 45 -5.24 -20.66 -4.30
CA TYR A 45 -4.76 -19.62 -3.39
C TYR A 45 -4.04 -20.27 -2.21
N ARG A 46 -2.77 -19.93 -2.00
CA ARG A 46 -1.91 -20.55 -0.99
C ARG A 46 -1.17 -19.50 -0.15
N ARG A 47 -0.76 -19.88 1.06
CA ARG A 47 0.08 -19.06 1.94
C ARG A 47 1.51 -19.60 2.06
N ASP A 48 1.75 -20.76 1.49
CA ASP A 48 3.06 -21.39 1.38
C ASP A 48 3.42 -21.49 -0.09
N TRP A 49 4.66 -21.18 -0.43
CA TRP A 49 5.12 -21.16 -1.81
C TRP A 49 5.35 -22.58 -2.34
N SER A 50 5.01 -22.77 -3.59
CA SER A 50 5.39 -23.94 -4.39
C SER A 50 5.71 -23.49 -5.82
N PRO A 51 6.45 -24.27 -6.62
CA PRO A 51 6.79 -23.92 -7.99
C PRO A 51 5.62 -24.01 -8.97
N GLU A 52 4.45 -24.43 -8.53
CA GLU A 52 3.26 -24.60 -9.37
C GLU A 52 2.58 -23.23 -9.69
N PRO A 53 1.80 -23.14 -10.79
CA PRO A 53 0.95 -22.00 -11.04
C PRO A 53 -0.05 -21.75 -9.91
N GLY A 54 -0.28 -20.47 -9.57
CA GLY A 54 -1.20 -20.12 -8.47
C GLY A 54 -1.03 -18.73 -7.92
N CYS A 55 -1.85 -18.41 -6.92
CA CYS A 55 -1.82 -17.15 -6.18
C CYS A 55 -1.24 -17.38 -4.79
N TYR A 56 -0.15 -16.70 -4.48
CA TYR A 56 0.64 -16.88 -3.27
C TYR A 56 0.67 -15.62 -2.41
N ASP A 57 0.06 -15.67 -1.22
CA ASP A 57 0.06 -14.57 -0.25
C ASP A 57 1.08 -14.86 0.86
N LEU A 58 2.31 -14.43 0.66
CA LEU A 58 3.46 -14.87 1.45
C LEU A 58 3.91 -13.82 2.47
N ARG A 59 4.30 -14.29 3.66
CA ARG A 59 4.96 -13.45 4.68
C ARG A 59 6.43 -13.19 4.33
N LYS A 60 7.11 -14.21 3.80
CA LYS A 60 8.49 -14.13 3.32
C LYS A 60 8.48 -14.25 1.80
N PRO A 61 9.26 -13.43 1.09
CA PRO A 61 9.33 -13.57 -0.36
C PRO A 61 9.90 -14.93 -0.74
N PRO A 62 9.43 -15.54 -1.84
CA PRO A 62 10.03 -16.74 -2.40
C PRO A 62 11.37 -16.40 -3.06
N PRO A 63 12.17 -17.36 -3.50
CA PRO A 63 13.40 -17.09 -4.21
C PRO A 63 13.17 -16.37 -5.54
N GLU A 64 12.07 -16.67 -6.21
CA GLU A 64 11.69 -16.11 -7.52
C GLU A 64 10.18 -16.12 -7.72
N VAL A 65 9.71 -15.41 -8.74
CA VAL A 65 8.33 -15.46 -9.23
C VAL A 65 8.34 -16.17 -10.58
N LEU A 66 7.61 -17.29 -10.68
CA LEU A 66 7.60 -18.14 -11.86
C LEU A 66 6.40 -17.81 -12.78
N PRO A 67 6.49 -18.18 -14.07
CA PRO A 67 5.35 -18.12 -14.99
C PRO A 67 4.10 -18.80 -14.41
N GLY A 68 2.95 -18.17 -14.60
CA GLY A 68 1.69 -18.65 -14.06
C GLY A 68 1.46 -18.35 -12.57
N GLN A 69 2.36 -17.60 -11.93
CA GLN A 69 2.24 -17.23 -10.52
C GLN A 69 1.86 -15.75 -10.34
N VAL A 70 1.03 -15.50 -9.33
CA VAL A 70 0.83 -14.17 -8.74
C VAL A 70 1.27 -14.22 -7.29
N VAL A 71 2.34 -13.52 -6.97
CA VAL A 71 2.95 -13.54 -5.63
C VAL A 71 2.72 -12.19 -4.95
N ALA A 72 2.05 -12.20 -3.80
CA ALA A 72 1.96 -11.02 -2.93
C ALA A 72 3.06 -11.06 -1.87
N ALA A 73 3.78 -9.95 -1.74
CA ALA A 73 4.83 -9.77 -0.75
C ALA A 73 4.77 -8.34 -0.16
N ARG A 74 5.45 -8.12 0.97
CA ARG A 74 5.59 -6.76 1.53
C ARG A 74 6.79 -6.02 0.94
N GLN A 75 7.78 -6.72 0.42
CA GLN A 75 9.02 -6.18 -0.10
C GLN A 75 9.18 -6.46 -1.60
N ALA A 76 9.75 -5.48 -2.31
CA ALA A 76 9.88 -5.50 -3.77
C ALA A 76 11.23 -6.07 -4.29
N ARG A 77 11.95 -6.83 -3.47
CA ARG A 77 13.31 -7.28 -3.81
C ARG A 77 13.39 -8.43 -4.80
N LEU A 78 12.26 -9.01 -5.18
CA LEU A 78 12.25 -10.11 -6.13
C LEU A 78 12.33 -9.59 -7.56
N PRO A 79 13.16 -10.17 -8.41
CA PRO A 79 13.09 -9.92 -9.84
C PRO A 79 11.73 -10.44 -10.36
N ALA A 80 10.99 -9.60 -11.02
CA ALA A 80 9.76 -9.94 -11.72
C ALA A 80 9.59 -8.97 -12.89
N LEU A 81 9.16 -9.48 -14.04
CA LEU A 81 8.90 -8.67 -15.23
C LEU A 81 7.66 -7.81 -15.05
N HIS A 82 6.62 -8.39 -14.44
CA HIS A 82 5.40 -7.65 -14.12
C HIS A 82 5.30 -7.38 -12.63
N ARG A 83 5.09 -6.10 -12.28
CA ARG A 83 4.98 -5.65 -10.90
C ARG A 83 3.77 -4.76 -10.73
N LEU A 84 3.05 -4.96 -9.64
CA LEU A 84 2.04 -4.02 -9.14
C LEU A 84 2.51 -3.48 -7.79
N GLY A 85 2.77 -2.18 -7.77
CA GLY A 85 3.24 -1.46 -6.60
C GLY A 85 2.11 -0.79 -5.80
N PRO A 86 2.47 -0.02 -4.76
CA PRO A 86 1.51 0.75 -3.96
C PRO A 86 0.68 1.71 -4.82
N GLU A 87 1.29 2.36 -5.81
CA GLU A 87 0.65 3.28 -6.75
C GLU A 87 -0.44 2.60 -7.57
N ASP A 88 -0.20 1.37 -8.03
CA ASP A 88 -1.18 0.58 -8.77
C ASP A 88 -2.31 0.11 -7.86
N LEU A 89 -1.98 -0.24 -6.63
CA LEU A 89 -2.90 -0.77 -5.63
C LEU A 89 -3.69 0.30 -4.89
N ALA A 90 -3.29 1.57 -4.97
CA ALA A 90 -4.08 2.67 -4.43
C ALA A 90 -5.46 2.75 -5.10
N PHE A 91 -6.46 3.19 -4.36
CA PHE A 91 -7.75 3.52 -4.95
C PHE A 91 -7.61 4.76 -5.83
N THR A 92 -8.11 4.69 -7.05
CA THR A 92 -8.27 5.89 -7.87
C THR A 92 -9.35 6.81 -7.30
N PRO A 93 -9.41 8.10 -7.70
CA PRO A 93 -10.49 8.99 -7.28
C PRO A 93 -11.88 8.41 -7.57
N GLU A 94 -12.05 7.73 -8.71
CA GLU A 94 -13.30 7.08 -9.11
C GLU A 94 -13.64 5.90 -8.20
N GLU A 95 -12.64 5.07 -7.85
CA GLU A 95 -12.80 3.96 -6.92
C GLU A 95 -13.18 4.45 -5.52
N VAL A 96 -12.58 5.57 -5.05
CA VAL A 96 -12.97 6.21 -3.79
C VAL A 96 -14.38 6.78 -3.88
N GLY A 97 -14.72 7.44 -5.00
CA GLY A 97 -16.07 7.95 -5.26
C GLY A 97 -17.14 6.86 -5.21
N GLU A 98 -16.87 5.72 -5.84
CA GLU A 98 -17.78 4.57 -5.82
C GLU A 98 -17.93 3.97 -4.40
N LEU A 99 -16.82 3.85 -3.66
CA LEU A 99 -16.85 3.37 -2.28
C LEU A 99 -17.64 4.33 -1.37
N ALA A 100 -17.38 5.62 -1.49
CA ALA A 100 -18.08 6.67 -0.75
C ALA A 100 -19.58 6.69 -1.08
N ARG A 101 -19.96 6.53 -2.35
CA ARG A 101 -21.35 6.41 -2.81
C ARG A 101 -22.05 5.22 -2.15
N ARG A 102 -21.41 4.04 -2.11
CA ARG A 102 -21.95 2.83 -1.48
C ARG A 102 -22.15 2.97 0.03
N LEU A 103 -21.34 3.82 0.66
CA LEU A 103 -21.42 4.11 2.10
C LEU A 103 -22.32 5.31 2.42
N GLY A 104 -22.93 5.96 1.42
CA GLY A 104 -23.75 7.17 1.61
C GLY A 104 -22.95 8.38 2.07
N LYS A 105 -21.65 8.46 1.70
CA LYS A 105 -20.68 9.48 2.13
C LYS A 105 -20.02 10.18 0.94
N ARG A 106 -20.77 10.39 -0.13
CA ARG A 106 -20.26 10.89 -1.42
C ARG A 106 -19.45 12.18 -1.30
N GLU A 107 -19.86 13.06 -0.42
CA GLU A 107 -19.21 14.35 -0.15
C GLU A 107 -17.79 14.21 0.43
N LEU A 108 -17.49 13.08 1.06
CA LEU A 108 -16.17 12.81 1.66
C LEU A 108 -15.16 12.22 0.66
N ALA A 109 -15.57 11.84 -0.53
CA ALA A 109 -14.69 11.13 -1.48
C ALA A 109 -13.41 11.93 -1.79
N GLY A 110 -13.57 13.19 -2.19
CA GLY A 110 -12.45 14.10 -2.49
C GLY A 110 -11.53 14.34 -1.28
N PRO A 111 -12.06 14.83 -0.15
CA PRO A 111 -11.28 15.06 1.06
C PRO A 111 -10.53 13.82 1.56
N VAL A 112 -11.17 12.64 1.57
CA VAL A 112 -10.54 11.38 2.00
C VAL A 112 -9.45 10.94 1.02
N HIS A 113 -9.69 11.06 -0.30
CA HIS A 113 -8.66 10.74 -1.28
C HIS A 113 -7.45 11.67 -1.15
N ALA A 114 -7.68 12.99 -1.02
CA ALA A 114 -6.61 13.97 -0.84
C ALA A 114 -5.78 13.71 0.43
N LEU A 115 -6.43 13.26 1.52
CA LEU A 115 -5.75 13.01 2.79
C LEU A 115 -4.94 11.71 2.81
N PHE A 116 -5.45 10.63 2.21
CA PHE A 116 -4.85 9.29 2.30
C PHE A 116 -4.26 8.77 0.98
N GLY A 117 -4.32 9.55 -0.11
CA GLY A 117 -3.76 9.18 -1.42
C GLY A 117 -4.32 7.88 -1.99
N GLY A 118 -5.56 7.53 -1.64
CA GLY A 118 -6.18 6.30 -2.07
C GLY A 118 -5.69 5.03 -1.34
N TRP A 119 -4.93 5.13 -0.24
CA TRP A 119 -4.55 3.96 0.56
C TRP A 119 -5.79 3.19 1.02
N PRO A 120 -6.03 1.95 0.53
CA PRO A 120 -7.33 1.30 0.65
C PRO A 120 -7.84 1.13 2.07
N HIS A 121 -6.97 0.75 3.01
CA HIS A 121 -7.37 0.56 4.41
C HIS A 121 -7.77 1.89 5.08
N LEU A 122 -6.93 2.92 4.92
CA LEU A 122 -7.16 4.23 5.52
C LEU A 122 -8.39 4.90 4.91
N THR A 123 -8.48 4.90 3.58
CA THR A 123 -9.63 5.44 2.83
C THR A 123 -10.94 4.78 3.27
N ARG A 124 -10.97 3.46 3.32
CA ARG A 124 -12.16 2.72 3.75
C ARG A 124 -12.55 3.06 5.19
N LYS A 125 -11.61 3.05 6.12
CA LYS A 125 -11.85 3.37 7.53
C LYS A 125 -12.38 4.79 7.73
N ALA A 126 -11.81 5.78 7.05
CA ALA A 126 -12.28 7.16 7.11
C ALA A 126 -13.71 7.28 6.58
N LEU A 127 -14.02 6.66 5.44
CA LEU A 127 -15.37 6.66 4.88
C LEU A 127 -16.37 5.91 5.78
N GLU A 128 -16.01 4.77 6.37
CA GLU A 128 -16.87 4.05 7.32
C GLU A 128 -17.21 4.91 8.54
N ARG A 129 -16.24 5.69 9.05
CA ARG A 129 -16.45 6.62 10.15
C ARG A 129 -17.24 7.87 9.75
N GLY A 130 -17.15 8.28 8.49
CA GLY A 130 -17.79 9.49 7.98
C GLY A 130 -16.99 10.76 8.27
N GLU A 131 -15.66 10.64 8.31
CA GLU A 131 -14.76 11.78 8.53
C GLU A 131 -13.47 11.66 7.71
N ALA A 132 -13.00 12.79 7.19
CA ALA A 132 -11.71 12.90 6.50
C ALA A 132 -10.65 13.47 7.46
N ALA A 133 -10.28 12.65 8.47
CA ALA A 133 -9.34 13.07 9.52
C ALA A 133 -8.41 11.93 9.95
N TRP A 134 -7.23 12.30 10.45
CA TRP A 134 -6.33 11.39 11.14
C TRP A 134 -6.85 11.08 12.55
N THR A 135 -7.25 9.85 12.77
CA THR A 135 -7.66 9.37 14.08
C THR A 135 -6.53 8.63 14.78
N PRO A 136 -6.55 8.51 16.13
CA PRO A 136 -5.56 7.72 16.87
C PRO A 136 -5.44 6.27 16.37
N GLU A 137 -6.56 5.65 15.95
CA GLU A 137 -6.56 4.30 15.39
C GLU A 137 -5.81 4.21 14.06
N LEU A 138 -6.02 5.19 13.16
CA LEU A 138 -5.33 5.22 11.88
C LEU A 138 -3.84 5.51 12.06
N ARG A 139 -3.47 6.36 13.03
CA ARG A 139 -2.07 6.60 13.40
C ARG A 139 -1.42 5.33 13.94
N ALA A 140 -2.04 4.67 14.92
CA ALA A 140 -1.53 3.43 15.49
C ALA A 140 -1.39 2.30 14.45
N PHE A 141 -2.29 2.24 13.47
CA PHE A 141 -2.16 1.31 12.35
C PHE A 141 -0.88 1.59 11.55
N LEU A 142 -0.59 2.85 11.21
CA LEU A 142 0.62 3.20 10.47
C LEU A 142 1.88 2.96 11.29
N GLU A 143 1.89 3.34 12.56
CA GLU A 143 2.99 3.09 13.48
C GLU A 143 3.32 1.59 13.58
N GLY A 144 2.30 0.75 13.62
CA GLY A 144 2.46 -0.71 13.61
C GLY A 144 3.00 -1.30 12.29
N LEU A 145 3.03 -0.51 11.20
CA LEU A 145 3.65 -0.91 9.93
C LEU A 145 5.12 -0.51 9.84
N LEU A 146 5.52 0.50 10.61
CA LEU A 146 6.92 0.90 10.68
C LEU A 146 7.73 -0.26 11.27
N PRO A 147 8.86 -0.62 10.66
CA PRO A 147 9.81 -1.47 11.35
C PRO A 147 10.18 -0.76 12.66
N PRO A 148 10.65 -1.47 13.68
CA PRO A 148 11.20 -0.87 14.88
C PRO A 148 12.53 -0.18 14.53
N LEU A 149 12.45 0.81 13.63
CA LEU A 149 13.56 1.66 13.28
C LEU A 149 13.52 2.80 14.28
N ASP A 150 14.50 2.85 15.14
CA ASP A 150 14.70 4.04 15.97
C ASP A 150 15.22 5.16 15.05
N LEU A 151 14.28 5.97 14.56
CA LEU A 151 14.63 7.15 13.77
C LEU A 151 15.27 8.24 14.62
N ARG A 152 15.26 8.11 15.97
CA ARG A 152 15.83 9.09 16.90
C ARG A 152 17.31 9.40 16.61
N PRO A 153 18.20 8.43 16.31
CA PRO A 153 19.58 8.74 15.98
C PRO A 153 19.73 9.67 14.77
N PHE A 154 18.78 9.61 13.83
CA PHE A 154 18.78 10.46 12.62
C PHE A 154 18.05 11.79 12.83
N LEU A 155 17.22 11.88 13.88
CA LEU A 155 16.36 13.03 14.18
C LEU A 155 16.83 13.82 15.41
N LEU A 156 17.81 13.31 16.16
CA LEU A 156 18.34 13.91 17.37
C LEU A 156 18.79 15.37 17.25
N PRO A 157 19.25 15.89 16.08
CA PRO A 157 19.56 17.30 15.96
C PRO A 157 18.33 18.19 15.74
N LEU A 158 17.14 17.61 15.57
CA LEU A 158 15.95 18.40 15.26
C LEU A 158 15.25 18.87 16.54
N PRO A 159 14.77 20.13 16.59
CA PRO A 159 13.87 20.58 17.63
C PRO A 159 12.61 19.70 17.66
N GLU A 160 12.01 19.51 18.84
CA GLU A 160 10.81 18.67 19.01
C GLU A 160 9.65 19.05 18.07
N ALA A 161 9.50 20.34 17.78
CA ALA A 161 8.51 20.82 16.81
C ALA A 161 8.77 20.30 15.39
N ALA A 162 10.04 20.24 14.97
CA ALA A 162 10.43 19.68 13.68
C ALA A 162 10.27 18.16 13.65
N PHE A 163 10.55 17.47 14.76
CA PHE A 163 10.30 16.05 14.91
C PHE A 163 8.83 15.70 14.71
N ARG A 164 7.90 16.44 15.33
CA ARG A 164 6.46 16.26 15.14
C ARG A 164 6.03 16.51 13.69
N GLN A 165 6.63 17.49 13.01
CA GLN A 165 6.37 17.72 11.59
C GLN A 165 6.82 16.54 10.72
N VAL A 166 7.96 15.93 11.01
CA VAL A 166 8.43 14.73 10.30
C VAL A 166 7.48 13.57 10.54
N GLU A 167 7.06 13.34 11.79
CA GLU A 167 6.07 12.31 12.10
C GLU A 167 4.76 12.54 11.34
N ASP A 168 4.25 13.76 11.32
CA ASP A 168 3.03 14.11 10.60
C ASP A 168 3.19 13.93 9.08
N MET A 169 4.35 14.25 8.52
CA MET A 169 4.63 14.04 7.10
C MET A 169 4.72 12.55 6.74
N VAL A 170 5.37 11.74 7.57
CA VAL A 170 5.44 10.28 7.41
C VAL A 170 4.06 9.65 7.52
N LEU A 171 3.23 10.13 8.45
CA LEU A 171 1.86 9.66 8.65
C LEU A 171 0.89 10.13 7.55
N LYS A 172 1.22 11.19 6.82
CA LYS A 172 0.49 11.68 5.63
C LYS A 172 0.95 11.01 4.34
N PHE A 173 1.65 9.90 4.44
CA PHE A 173 2.15 9.18 3.29
C PHE A 173 1.03 8.86 2.29
N ALA A 174 1.22 9.29 1.04
CA ALA A 174 0.40 8.90 -0.10
C ALA A 174 1.20 7.92 -0.98
N PRO A 175 0.59 6.82 -1.44
CA PRO A 175 1.25 5.85 -2.31
C PRO A 175 1.77 6.45 -3.63
N ASN A 176 1.13 7.52 -4.09
CA ASN A 176 1.42 8.18 -5.36
C ASN A 176 2.61 9.17 -5.30
N GLY A 177 3.40 9.10 -4.25
CA GLY A 177 4.52 9.99 -4.01
C GLY A 177 4.12 11.19 -3.19
N VAL A 178 4.83 11.39 -2.10
CA VAL A 178 4.77 12.65 -1.35
C VAL A 178 5.71 13.62 -2.04
N SER A 179 5.15 14.69 -2.58
CA SER A 179 5.98 15.84 -2.93
C SER A 179 6.46 16.45 -1.62
N TYR A 180 7.68 16.16 -1.24
CA TYR A 180 8.33 16.85 -0.14
C TYR A 180 8.64 18.27 -0.60
N VAL A 181 7.77 19.20 -0.24
CA VAL A 181 7.96 20.61 -0.53
C VAL A 181 8.90 21.16 0.53
N GLY A 182 10.14 21.37 0.15
CA GLY A 182 11.15 21.99 0.98
C GLY A 182 12.55 21.49 0.65
N ASP A 183 13.48 22.40 0.50
CA ASP A 183 14.89 22.10 0.39
C ASP A 183 15.44 21.85 1.79
N GLY A 184 16.11 20.73 1.99
CA GLY A 184 16.88 20.55 3.18
C GLY A 184 16.83 19.14 3.79
N GLU A 185 17.43 19.05 4.94
CA GLU A 185 17.65 17.81 5.69
C GLU A 185 16.35 17.13 6.10
N LEU A 186 15.31 17.91 6.39
CA LEU A 186 13.98 17.42 6.75
C LEU A 186 13.32 16.64 5.58
N ALA A 187 13.41 17.17 4.36
CA ALA A 187 12.88 16.50 3.17
C ALA A 187 13.64 15.19 2.90
N ARG A 188 14.96 15.18 3.13
CA ARG A 188 15.79 13.98 3.00
C ARG A 188 15.40 12.91 4.02
N ILE A 189 15.19 13.29 5.28
CA ILE A 189 14.77 12.38 6.35
C ILE A 189 13.38 11.81 6.07
N CYS A 190 12.43 12.63 5.62
CA CYS A 190 11.11 12.17 5.24
C CYS A 190 11.17 11.17 4.07
N LYS A 191 12.04 11.42 3.09
CA LYS A 191 12.25 10.49 1.96
C LYS A 191 12.85 9.16 2.43
N ILE A 192 13.79 9.18 3.38
CA ILE A 192 14.36 7.99 3.99
C ILE A 192 13.27 7.19 4.73
N ALA A 193 12.51 7.86 5.59
CA ALA A 193 11.41 7.23 6.33
C ALA A 193 10.36 6.61 5.37
N HIS A 194 10.03 7.32 4.30
CA HIS A 194 9.16 6.84 3.24
C HIS A 194 9.70 5.57 2.58
N ASN A 195 10.96 5.57 2.16
CA ASN A 195 11.59 4.41 1.53
C ASN A 195 11.63 3.21 2.48
N VAL A 196 11.90 3.44 3.76
CA VAL A 196 11.86 2.39 4.80
C VAL A 196 10.46 1.80 4.94
N MET A 197 9.42 2.65 4.95
CA MET A 197 8.02 2.19 5.00
C MET A 197 7.66 1.32 3.79
N LEU A 198 8.18 1.65 2.60
CA LEU A 198 7.96 0.85 1.38
C LEU A 198 8.83 -0.40 1.31
N GLY A 199 9.76 -0.61 2.26
CA GLY A 199 10.72 -1.70 2.21
C GLY A 199 11.76 -1.53 1.08
N VAL A 200 11.91 -0.32 0.56
CA VAL A 200 12.97 0.05 -0.37
C VAL A 200 14.23 0.29 0.45
N VAL A 201 15.25 -0.51 0.22
CA VAL A 201 16.55 -0.32 0.89
C VAL A 201 17.26 0.88 0.27
N ILE A 202 17.75 1.72 1.16
CA ILE A 202 18.65 2.82 0.84
C ILE A 202 20.01 2.25 0.47
#